data_deb647766466263ba58da2ec4fc00118
#
_entry.id   deb647766466263ba58da2ec4fc00118
#
_cell.length_a   1.000
_cell.length_b   1.000
_cell.length_c   1.000
_cell.angle_alpha   90.00
_cell.angle_beta   90.00
_cell.angle_gamma   90.00
#
_symmetry.space_group_name_H-M   'P 1'
#
loop_
_entity.id
_entity.type
_entity.pdbx_description
1 polymer ?
#
loop_
_entity_poly.entity_id
_entity_poly.type
_entity_poly.pdbx_seq_one_letter_code
_entity_poly.pdbx_strand_id
1 'polypeptide(L)'
;MESGASDFFVPRGYAHVIANLRSTGGSSGTFGFFDAQERQDMYDLVEWTAAQPWCDGNVGMIGISYFAMTQLEAAVEQPPHLKAIFPMAVTPDLYEAAYHNGLLNSTFMGPFLAAMGVTSNKSEEFWHGPLLKAVRTVLAQPRLHAHFAHMNGEAAASGLKTVLRGEYHSDPWDTLWNEIAVEHQVRDDFWDERNVLPLLANVTIPVYLGCDWQNVPLHLPGTFTAWEALSHNPHVRMGLLGDFGLTWPWESLHEEALAWFDQHLKGKETGILDGDPIRFLLPGTNEWRALASWPPPEAVHRTLHLTADGALTEGAHPAPDGGSRQYLTAGGDLGRPTHVNPPSLPSFLTWETPQLTEALTVVGEMELVLEASITANDTSWIVLLQDVAPDGSTTEVTAGFLRASLRQVDGAASRPGAPVLPLRSPELVPAAERVTYRIPLVPNARLYAAGHRVRLLVTSDDQNPAIPAIMGFRHPPSGTRSVTTVFSNSHLLLPILPELPATSP
;
A
#
# COMPACT_ATOMS: atom_id res chain seq x y z
N MET A 1 7.83 17.84 2.73
CA MET A 1 7.54 17.10 3.97
C MET A 1 6.15 16.51 3.90
N GLU A 2 5.96 15.32 4.44
CA GLU A 2 4.67 14.61 4.41
C GLU A 2 3.59 15.27 5.29
N SER A 3 4.00 16.22 6.14
CA SER A 3 3.12 17.00 7.04
C SER A 3 2.33 18.13 6.36
N GLY A 4 2.37 18.26 5.04
CA GLY A 4 1.78 19.38 4.33
C GLY A 4 2.70 20.61 4.23
N ALA A 5 2.21 21.67 3.59
CA ALA A 5 2.99 22.87 3.27
C ALA A 5 2.60 24.07 4.16
N SER A 6 3.46 24.44 5.09
CA SER A 6 3.25 25.60 5.96
C SER A 6 3.16 26.92 5.18
N ASP A 7 3.94 27.08 4.14
CA ASP A 7 3.96 28.24 3.25
C ASP A 7 2.66 28.39 2.44
N PHE A 8 1.92 27.32 2.25
CA PHE A 8 0.59 27.33 1.62
C PHE A 8 -0.53 27.65 2.65
N PHE A 9 -0.57 26.95 3.79
CA PHE A 9 -1.69 27.06 4.74
C PHE A 9 -1.61 28.27 5.66
N VAL A 10 -0.42 28.66 6.13
CA VAL A 10 -0.26 29.75 7.09
C VAL A 10 -0.75 31.11 6.53
N PRO A 11 -0.40 31.51 5.29
CA PRO A 11 -0.93 32.75 4.71
C PRO A 11 -2.46 32.74 4.50
N ARG A 12 -3.09 31.56 4.56
CA ARG A 12 -4.53 31.36 4.41
C ARG A 12 -5.28 31.31 5.75
N GLY A 13 -4.60 31.68 6.83
CA GLY A 13 -5.18 31.86 8.17
C GLY A 13 -5.25 30.58 8.99
N TYR A 14 -4.29 29.68 8.82
CA TYR A 14 -4.09 28.51 9.66
C TYR A 14 -2.82 28.64 10.50
N ALA A 15 -2.85 28.14 11.73
CA ALA A 15 -1.64 27.81 12.47
C ALA A 15 -1.26 26.38 12.14
N HIS A 16 -0.04 26.15 11.67
CA HIS A 16 0.45 24.81 11.31
C HIS A 16 1.39 24.29 12.39
N VAL A 17 0.96 23.26 13.10
CA VAL A 17 1.73 22.58 14.17
C VAL A 17 2.34 21.33 13.59
N ILE A 18 3.67 21.20 13.71
CA ILE A 18 4.42 20.00 13.32
C ILE A 18 5.13 19.51 14.58
N ALA A 19 4.75 18.33 15.06
CA ALA A 19 5.34 17.71 16.24
C ALA A 19 6.20 16.52 15.86
N ASN A 20 7.28 16.30 16.60
CA ASN A 20 8.04 15.05 16.52
C ASN A 20 7.36 14.00 17.38
N LEU A 21 7.28 12.77 16.86
CA LEU A 21 6.81 11.62 17.63
C LEU A 21 7.72 11.35 18.84
N ARG A 22 7.19 10.63 19.81
CA ARG A 22 7.94 10.13 20.96
C ARG A 22 9.25 9.49 20.51
N SER A 23 10.37 9.83 21.17
CA SER A 23 11.74 9.38 20.86
C SER A 23 12.30 9.85 19.49
N THR A 24 11.63 10.75 18.78
CA THR A 24 12.16 11.32 17.52
C THR A 24 12.43 12.81 17.66
N GLY A 25 13.38 13.33 16.88
CA GLY A 25 13.78 14.74 16.92
C GLY A 25 14.09 15.21 18.34
N GLY A 26 13.38 16.21 18.86
CA GLY A 26 13.52 16.75 20.21
C GLY A 26 12.58 16.11 21.25
N SER A 27 11.70 15.18 20.88
CA SER A 27 10.74 14.56 21.79
C SER A 27 11.35 13.43 22.61
N SER A 28 11.09 13.39 23.91
CA SER A 28 11.56 12.35 24.82
C SER A 28 10.72 11.07 24.76
N GLY A 29 11.11 10.06 25.51
CA GLY A 29 10.40 8.79 25.66
C GLY A 29 10.97 7.67 24.78
N THR A 30 10.18 6.62 24.54
CA THR A 30 10.54 5.46 23.73
C THR A 30 9.57 5.36 22.55
N PHE A 31 10.06 5.09 21.36
CA PHE A 31 9.25 4.90 20.17
C PHE A 31 8.50 3.58 20.22
N GLY A 32 7.19 3.62 20.09
CA GLY A 32 6.31 2.47 20.24
C GLY A 32 5.89 1.80 18.94
N PHE A 33 6.11 2.46 17.80
CA PHE A 33 5.72 1.96 16.48
C PHE A 33 4.20 1.71 16.38
N PHE A 34 3.43 2.78 16.46
CA PHE A 34 1.95 2.74 16.40
C PHE A 34 1.30 1.97 17.56
N ASP A 35 1.88 2.01 18.73
CA ASP A 35 1.31 1.38 19.93
C ASP A 35 0.19 2.24 20.57
N ALA A 36 -0.41 1.70 21.64
CA ALA A 36 -1.47 2.41 22.37
C ALA A 36 -0.99 3.74 22.97
N GLN A 37 0.31 3.85 23.31
CA GLN A 37 0.86 5.08 23.84
C GLN A 37 0.95 6.17 22.78
N GLU A 38 1.27 5.82 21.54
CA GLU A 38 1.31 6.77 20.44
C GLU A 38 -0.09 7.31 20.14
N ARG A 39 -1.13 6.49 20.18
CA ARG A 39 -2.53 6.95 20.07
C ARG A 39 -2.89 7.96 21.14
N GLN A 40 -2.52 7.71 22.39
CA GLN A 40 -2.74 8.65 23.49
C GLN A 40 -1.97 9.97 23.28
N ASP A 41 -0.73 9.90 22.79
CA ASP A 41 0.06 11.08 22.45
C ASP A 41 -0.63 11.94 21.37
N MET A 42 -1.29 11.31 20.39
CA MET A 42 -2.04 12.04 19.37
C MET A 42 -3.26 12.75 19.96
N TYR A 43 -4.00 12.11 20.87
CA TYR A 43 -5.08 12.75 21.60
C TYR A 43 -4.57 13.98 22.37
N ASP A 44 -3.51 13.80 23.15
CA ASP A 44 -2.95 14.87 23.99
C ASP A 44 -2.42 16.04 23.15
N LEU A 45 -1.82 15.76 21.99
CA LEU A 45 -1.34 16.78 21.06
C LEU A 45 -2.47 17.63 20.48
N VAL A 46 -3.60 17.00 20.12
CA VAL A 46 -4.80 17.72 19.63
C VAL A 46 -5.34 18.64 20.72
N GLU A 47 -5.53 18.13 21.94
CA GLU A 47 -6.08 18.92 23.05
C GLU A 47 -5.11 20.01 23.51
N TRP A 48 -3.80 19.72 23.52
CA TRP A 48 -2.79 20.75 23.78
C TRP A 48 -2.85 21.86 22.73
N THR A 49 -2.98 21.51 21.44
CA THR A 49 -3.09 22.48 20.35
C THR A 49 -4.33 23.36 20.51
N ALA A 50 -5.46 22.77 20.82
CA ALA A 50 -6.72 23.47 21.02
C ALA A 50 -6.67 24.47 22.22
N ALA A 51 -5.89 24.14 23.23
CA ALA A 51 -5.74 24.98 24.42
C ALA A 51 -4.80 26.19 24.22
N GLN A 52 -4.14 26.31 23.08
CA GLN A 52 -3.21 27.43 22.84
C GLN A 52 -3.95 28.73 22.54
N PRO A 53 -3.44 29.90 23.03
CA PRO A 53 -4.11 31.19 22.86
C PRO A 53 -4.27 31.68 21.42
N TRP A 54 -3.58 31.09 20.48
CA TRP A 54 -3.65 31.33 19.03
C TRP A 54 -4.59 30.38 18.30
N CYS A 55 -5.17 29.38 18.98
CA CYS A 55 -6.11 28.42 18.41
C CYS A 55 -7.56 28.85 18.76
N ASP A 56 -8.46 28.70 17.81
CA ASP A 56 -9.89 28.96 18.01
C ASP A 56 -10.68 27.77 18.56
N GLY A 57 -9.97 26.65 18.87
CA GLY A 57 -10.55 25.40 19.35
C GLY A 57 -10.96 24.43 18.25
N ASN A 58 -10.75 24.75 16.97
CA ASN A 58 -10.99 23.84 15.85
C ASN A 58 -9.67 23.32 15.34
N VAL A 59 -9.41 22.02 15.55
CA VAL A 59 -8.19 21.35 15.11
C VAL A 59 -8.52 20.42 13.94
N GLY A 60 -7.71 20.48 12.89
CA GLY A 60 -7.70 19.52 11.80
C GLY A 60 -6.32 18.89 11.68
N MET A 61 -6.25 17.68 11.14
CA MET A 61 -4.97 17.02 10.88
C MET A 61 -4.80 16.70 9.39
N ILE A 62 -3.57 16.81 8.90
CA ILE A 62 -3.21 16.63 7.49
C ILE A 62 -1.86 15.94 7.38
N GLY A 63 -1.71 15.09 6.38
CA GLY A 63 -0.42 14.47 6.07
C GLY A 63 -0.54 13.19 5.25
N ILE A 64 0.62 12.67 4.85
CA ILE A 64 0.76 11.47 4.05
C ILE A 64 1.47 10.40 4.90
N SER A 65 1.18 9.10 4.63
CA SER A 65 1.90 7.97 5.20
C SER A 65 1.86 7.98 6.74
N TYR A 66 2.97 8.05 7.43
CA TYR A 66 3.02 8.12 8.90
C TYR A 66 2.14 9.24 9.44
N PHE A 67 2.23 10.44 8.85
CA PHE A 67 1.38 11.58 9.22
C PHE A 67 -0.11 11.38 8.89
N ALA A 68 -0.46 10.44 8.04
CA ALA A 68 -1.84 10.05 7.79
C ALA A 68 -2.32 9.01 8.81
N MET A 69 -1.47 8.05 9.16
CA MET A 69 -1.80 7.01 10.13
C MET A 69 -2.03 7.60 11.52
N THR A 70 -1.20 8.56 11.95
CA THR A 70 -1.40 9.28 13.24
C THR A 70 -2.70 10.08 13.30
N GLN A 71 -3.29 10.49 12.15
CA GLN A 71 -4.61 11.11 12.12
C GLN A 71 -5.71 10.11 12.46
N LEU A 72 -5.61 8.87 11.95
CA LEU A 72 -6.54 7.80 12.30
C LEU A 72 -6.39 7.42 13.78
N GLU A 73 -5.16 7.35 14.29
CA GLU A 73 -4.90 7.14 15.72
C GLU A 73 -5.53 8.20 16.60
N ALA A 74 -5.40 9.49 16.24
CA ALA A 74 -6.07 10.56 16.94
C ALA A 74 -7.60 10.44 16.86
N ALA A 75 -8.13 10.13 15.67
CA ALA A 75 -9.57 10.09 15.44
C ALA A 75 -10.27 8.97 16.24
N VAL A 76 -9.62 7.80 16.40
CA VAL A 76 -10.20 6.68 17.19
C VAL A 76 -10.24 6.97 18.69
N GLU A 77 -9.34 7.82 19.19
CA GLU A 77 -9.33 8.30 20.59
C GLU A 77 -10.31 9.45 20.83
N GLN A 78 -10.92 10.02 19.78
CA GLN A 78 -12.01 10.99 19.81
C GLN A 78 -11.73 12.28 20.63
N PRO A 79 -10.59 12.98 20.43
CA PRO A 79 -10.36 14.23 21.12
C PRO A 79 -11.43 15.27 20.72
N PRO A 80 -12.08 15.95 21.68
CA PRO A 80 -13.25 16.79 21.41
C PRO A 80 -13.00 17.98 20.49
N HIS A 81 -11.75 18.41 20.35
CA HIS A 81 -11.37 19.52 19.49
C HIS A 81 -10.91 19.09 18.08
N LEU A 82 -10.78 17.80 17.79
CA LEU A 82 -10.52 17.31 16.43
C LEU A 82 -11.81 17.38 15.60
N LYS A 83 -11.83 18.23 14.57
CA LYS A 83 -13.04 18.51 13.79
C LYS A 83 -13.06 17.87 12.41
N ALA A 84 -11.89 17.64 11.81
CA ALA A 84 -11.76 16.99 10.50
C ALA A 84 -10.34 16.46 10.31
N ILE A 85 -10.19 15.40 9.51
CA ILE A 85 -8.89 14.86 9.12
C ILE A 85 -8.80 14.70 7.61
N PHE A 86 -7.57 14.80 7.07
CA PHE A 86 -7.25 14.65 5.67
C PHE A 86 -6.08 13.67 5.50
N PRO A 87 -6.28 12.37 5.81
CA PRO A 87 -5.24 11.37 5.78
C PRO A 87 -5.05 10.82 4.37
N MET A 88 -3.85 10.99 3.82
CA MET A 88 -3.48 10.50 2.50
C MET A 88 -2.51 9.33 2.61
N ALA A 89 -2.76 8.25 1.87
CA ALA A 89 -1.92 7.06 1.88
C ALA A 89 -1.84 6.41 3.29
N VAL A 90 -2.94 5.83 3.73
CA VAL A 90 -3.06 5.20 5.06
C VAL A 90 -2.85 3.68 5.03
N THR A 91 -2.41 3.14 6.15
CA THR A 91 -2.37 1.69 6.45
C THR A 91 -2.84 1.49 7.89
N PRO A 92 -4.16 1.44 8.12
CA PRO A 92 -4.71 1.36 9.48
C PRO A 92 -4.44 0.03 10.19
N ASP A 93 -4.07 -1.00 9.47
CA ASP A 93 -3.58 -2.28 9.97
C ASP A 93 -2.11 -2.43 9.59
N LEU A 94 -1.24 -2.25 10.56
CA LEU A 94 0.20 -2.17 10.29
C LEU A 94 0.82 -3.50 9.82
N TYR A 95 0.15 -4.64 10.09
CA TYR A 95 0.56 -5.91 9.52
C TYR A 95 0.57 -5.86 7.98
N GLU A 96 -0.38 -5.17 7.36
CA GLU A 96 -0.46 -5.05 5.90
C GLU A 96 0.71 -4.26 5.28
N ALA A 97 1.31 -3.32 6.03
CA ALA A 97 2.52 -2.62 5.58
C ALA A 97 3.77 -3.50 5.70
N ALA A 98 3.84 -4.29 6.78
CA ALA A 98 4.98 -5.14 7.07
C ALA A 98 4.95 -6.46 6.28
N TYR A 99 3.75 -7.01 6.08
CA TYR A 99 3.53 -8.32 5.47
C TYR A 99 2.41 -8.27 4.43
N HIS A 100 2.73 -8.57 3.18
CA HIS A 100 1.74 -8.76 2.13
C HIS A 100 1.19 -10.19 2.20
N ASN A 101 0.11 -10.38 2.94
CA ASN A 101 -0.50 -11.69 3.20
C ASN A 101 0.52 -12.77 3.60
N GLY A 102 1.39 -12.44 4.56
CA GLY A 102 2.41 -13.33 5.11
C GLY A 102 3.78 -13.27 4.41
N LEU A 103 3.97 -12.44 3.40
CA LEU A 103 5.25 -12.18 2.76
C LEU A 103 5.86 -10.89 3.33
N LEU A 104 7.01 -11.00 4.01
CA LEU A 104 7.69 -9.84 4.59
C LEU A 104 8.07 -8.82 3.50
N ASN A 105 7.62 -7.58 3.64
CA ASN A 105 8.03 -6.45 2.80
C ASN A 105 9.42 -5.92 3.23
N SER A 106 10.45 -6.74 3.00
CA SER A 106 11.80 -6.49 3.53
C SER A 106 12.48 -5.26 2.93
N THR A 107 12.20 -4.96 1.65
CA THR A 107 12.79 -3.80 0.97
C THR A 107 12.20 -2.48 1.42
N PHE A 108 11.07 -2.50 2.12
CA PHE A 108 10.49 -1.35 2.78
C PHE A 108 10.83 -1.33 4.28
N MET A 109 10.47 -2.38 5.04
CA MET A 109 10.55 -2.39 6.49
C MET A 109 11.97 -2.18 7.03
N GLY A 110 12.97 -2.82 6.40
CA GLY A 110 14.36 -2.66 6.83
C GLY A 110 14.87 -1.22 6.69
N PRO A 111 14.82 -0.60 5.49
CA PRO A 111 15.19 0.79 5.29
C PRO A 111 14.34 1.79 6.09
N PHE A 112 13.04 1.52 6.25
CA PHE A 112 12.14 2.36 7.04
C PHE A 112 12.56 2.41 8.50
N LEU A 113 12.72 1.27 9.18
CA LEU A 113 13.16 1.23 10.59
C LEU A 113 14.56 1.83 10.75
N ALA A 114 15.47 1.59 9.81
CA ALA A 114 16.78 2.23 9.81
C ALA A 114 16.67 3.75 9.71
N ALA A 115 15.84 4.28 8.83
CA ALA A 115 15.59 5.71 8.68
C ALA A 115 15.00 6.33 9.94
N MET A 116 13.97 5.68 10.53
CA MET A 116 13.34 6.11 11.78
C MET A 116 14.36 6.13 12.92
N GLY A 117 15.15 5.08 13.07
CA GLY A 117 16.20 5.02 14.06
C GLY A 117 17.27 6.13 13.94
N VAL A 118 17.49 6.66 12.73
CA VAL A 118 18.38 7.82 12.50
C VAL A 118 17.74 9.13 12.98
N THR A 119 16.42 9.22 12.99
CA THR A 119 15.70 10.41 13.48
C THR A 119 15.49 10.39 15.00
N SER A 120 15.89 9.31 15.70
CA SER A 120 15.75 9.17 17.15
C SER A 120 16.63 10.19 17.93
N ASN A 121 16.26 10.47 19.19
CA ASN A 121 16.96 11.42 20.08
C ASN A 121 18.44 11.14 20.21
N LYS A 122 18.84 9.86 20.26
CA LYS A 122 20.25 9.47 20.34
C LYS A 122 21.06 9.84 19.10
N SER A 123 20.40 10.11 17.98
CA SER A 123 21.05 10.58 16.76
C SER A 123 21.16 12.10 16.64
N GLU A 124 20.51 12.88 17.52
CA GLU A 124 20.65 14.34 17.49
C GLU A 124 22.08 14.81 17.77
N GLU A 125 22.80 14.18 18.70
CA GLU A 125 24.22 14.48 18.95
C GLU A 125 25.06 14.26 17.69
N PHE A 126 24.76 13.22 16.95
CA PHE A 126 25.39 12.93 15.65
C PHE A 126 25.03 13.99 14.59
N TRP A 127 23.79 14.51 14.57
CA TRP A 127 23.31 15.51 13.62
C TRP A 127 23.89 16.91 13.85
N HIS A 128 24.32 17.22 15.05
CA HIS A 128 24.99 18.47 15.38
C HIS A 128 26.50 18.40 15.14
N GLY A 129 27.04 17.24 14.76
CA GLY A 129 28.44 17.03 14.48
C GLY A 129 28.95 17.83 13.25
N PRO A 130 30.27 18.14 13.19
CA PRO A 130 30.85 18.97 12.14
C PRO A 130 30.71 18.35 10.74
N LEU A 131 30.68 17.01 10.63
CA LEU A 131 30.49 16.30 9.36
C LEU A 131 29.13 16.58 8.76
N LEU A 132 28.09 16.56 9.59
CA LEU A 132 26.71 16.79 9.15
C LEU A 132 26.39 18.26 8.90
N LYS A 133 27.04 19.17 9.62
CA LYS A 133 27.04 20.59 9.23
C LYS A 133 27.63 20.79 7.83
N ALA A 134 28.72 20.10 7.52
CA ALA A 134 29.30 20.13 6.18
C ALA A 134 28.35 19.55 5.12
N VAL A 135 27.76 18.39 5.37
CA VAL A 135 26.77 17.76 4.47
C VAL A 135 25.53 18.65 4.26
N ARG A 136 24.97 19.24 5.33
CA ARG A 136 23.88 20.22 5.23
C ARG A 136 24.25 21.43 4.40
N THR A 137 25.48 21.97 4.60
CA THR A 137 25.98 23.12 3.84
C THR A 137 26.12 22.78 2.35
N VAL A 138 26.61 21.58 2.03
CA VAL A 138 26.72 21.10 0.64
C VAL A 138 25.35 20.89 0.01
N LEU A 139 24.42 20.25 0.71
CA LEU A 139 23.05 20.00 0.23
C LEU A 139 22.22 21.30 0.12
N ALA A 140 22.55 22.33 0.89
CA ALA A 140 21.93 23.65 0.80
C ALA A 140 22.41 24.50 -0.39
N GLN A 141 23.43 24.03 -1.15
CA GLN A 141 23.83 24.72 -2.38
C GLN A 141 22.68 24.77 -3.38
N PRO A 142 22.32 25.95 -3.95
CA PRO A 142 21.10 26.07 -4.77
C PRO A 142 21.01 25.10 -5.95
N ARG A 143 22.15 24.74 -6.58
CA ARG A 143 22.18 23.76 -7.68
C ARG A 143 21.94 22.32 -7.21
N LEU A 144 22.47 21.96 -6.06
CA LEU A 144 22.26 20.64 -5.46
C LEU A 144 20.86 20.55 -4.85
N HIS A 145 20.40 21.61 -4.19
CA HIS A 145 19.02 21.68 -3.68
C HIS A 145 17.99 21.55 -4.80
N ALA A 146 18.17 22.25 -5.93
CA ALA A 146 17.29 22.11 -7.09
C ALA A 146 17.33 20.70 -7.70
N HIS A 147 18.52 20.08 -7.75
CA HIS A 147 18.67 18.71 -8.24
C HIS A 147 17.98 17.69 -7.31
N PHE A 148 18.15 17.83 -6.00
CA PHE A 148 17.57 16.94 -5.00
C PHE A 148 16.12 17.26 -4.66
N ALA A 149 15.61 18.45 -4.92
CA ALA A 149 14.19 18.77 -4.83
C ALA A 149 13.37 17.94 -5.81
N HIS A 150 13.92 17.64 -7.01
CA HIS A 150 13.29 16.72 -7.96
C HIS A 150 13.49 15.23 -7.61
N MET A 151 14.44 14.88 -6.77
CA MET A 151 14.77 13.51 -6.38
C MET A 151 14.39 13.18 -4.93
N ASN A 152 13.53 13.98 -4.30
CA ASN A 152 13.22 13.80 -2.89
C ASN A 152 14.49 13.92 -2.01
N GLY A 153 14.97 15.15 -1.82
CA GLY A 153 16.23 15.44 -1.10
C GLY A 153 16.31 14.88 0.33
N GLU A 154 15.15 14.63 0.96
CA GLU A 154 15.09 13.95 2.25
C GLU A 154 15.38 12.45 2.14
N ALA A 155 14.94 11.78 1.07
CA ALA A 155 15.27 10.38 0.85
C ALA A 155 16.77 10.18 0.60
N ALA A 156 17.41 11.09 -0.15
CA ALA A 156 18.85 11.07 -0.35
C ALA A 156 19.61 11.37 0.95
N ALA A 157 19.13 12.32 1.75
CA ALA A 157 19.70 12.62 3.07
C ALA A 157 19.49 11.44 4.04
N SER A 158 18.33 10.79 4.03
CA SER A 158 18.05 9.58 4.82
C SER A 158 18.91 8.40 4.36
N GLY A 159 19.08 8.20 3.06
CA GLY A 159 19.97 7.18 2.51
C GLY A 159 21.43 7.39 2.91
N LEU A 160 21.92 8.63 2.85
CA LEU A 160 23.27 8.97 3.31
C LEU A 160 23.42 8.77 4.83
N LYS A 161 22.40 9.12 5.61
CA LYS A 161 22.34 8.85 7.04
C LYS A 161 22.45 7.36 7.34
N THR A 162 21.72 6.53 6.61
CA THR A 162 21.73 5.07 6.77
C THR A 162 23.12 4.48 6.46
N VAL A 163 23.79 4.98 5.42
CA VAL A 163 25.15 4.55 5.05
C VAL A 163 26.18 4.96 6.11
N LEU A 164 26.05 6.15 6.68
CA LEU A 164 26.96 6.66 7.71
C LEU A 164 26.73 6.01 9.09
N ARG A 165 25.62 5.30 9.25
CA ARG A 165 25.20 4.69 10.53
C ARG A 165 25.80 3.30 10.81
N GLY A 166 26.62 2.74 9.96
CA GLY A 166 27.11 1.38 9.96
C GLY A 166 27.62 0.78 11.28
N GLU A 167 27.57 1.52 12.41
CA GLU A 167 28.02 1.06 13.73
C GLU A 167 27.05 1.42 14.90
N TYR A 168 25.86 2.00 14.64
CA TYR A 168 24.93 2.39 15.72
C TYR A 168 23.79 1.39 15.87
N HIS A 169 23.95 0.44 16.75
CA HIS A 169 22.86 -0.34 17.32
C HIS A 169 22.12 0.53 18.34
N SER A 170 20.86 0.87 18.10
CA SER A 170 20.07 1.66 19.03
C SER A 170 18.72 1.00 19.28
N ASP A 171 18.44 0.62 20.52
CA ASP A 171 17.08 0.38 20.98
C ASP A 171 16.23 1.65 20.73
N PRO A 172 14.97 1.52 20.30
CA PRO A 172 14.23 0.25 20.11
C PRO A 172 14.32 -0.34 18.69
N TRP A 173 15.09 0.24 17.77
CA TRP A 173 15.01 -0.03 16.33
C TRP A 173 15.48 -1.43 15.94
N ASP A 174 16.54 -1.92 16.58
CA ASP A 174 17.04 -3.28 16.35
C ASP A 174 16.09 -4.32 16.95
N THR A 175 15.49 -4.01 18.12
CA THR A 175 14.46 -4.83 18.76
C THR A 175 13.22 -4.93 17.87
N LEU A 176 12.71 -3.79 17.37
CA LEU A 176 11.55 -3.77 16.46
C LEU A 176 11.79 -4.55 15.17
N TRP A 177 13.01 -4.49 14.61
CA TRP A 177 13.32 -5.31 13.44
C TRP A 177 13.26 -6.81 13.76
N ASN A 178 13.80 -7.22 14.92
CA ASN A 178 13.73 -8.63 15.36
C ASN A 178 12.28 -9.07 15.60
N GLU A 179 11.48 -8.26 16.30
CA GLU A 179 10.06 -8.53 16.54
C GLU A 179 9.31 -8.69 15.21
N ILE A 180 9.47 -7.73 14.29
CA ILE A 180 8.77 -7.75 13.00
C ILE A 180 9.25 -8.92 12.12
N ALA A 181 10.57 -9.07 11.91
CA ALA A 181 11.08 -9.99 10.91
C ALA A 181 11.21 -11.44 11.39
N VAL A 182 11.25 -11.68 12.71
CA VAL A 182 11.54 -13.00 13.28
C VAL A 182 10.42 -13.49 14.18
N GLU A 183 9.96 -12.68 15.13
CA GLU A 183 9.06 -13.14 16.19
C GLU A 183 7.59 -13.07 15.78
N HIS A 184 7.15 -12.01 15.11
CA HIS A 184 5.76 -11.74 14.77
C HIS A 184 5.49 -11.84 13.26
N GLN A 185 5.83 -12.99 12.64
CA GLN A 185 5.65 -13.20 11.19
C GLN A 185 4.20 -13.45 10.78
N VAL A 186 3.31 -13.69 11.71
CA VAL A 186 1.88 -13.88 11.52
C VAL A 186 1.10 -12.89 12.37
N ARG A 187 -0.19 -12.71 12.08
CA ARG A 187 -1.05 -11.89 12.92
C ARG A 187 -1.17 -12.47 14.31
N ASP A 188 -0.85 -11.67 15.31
CA ASP A 188 -0.94 -11.97 16.74
C ASP A 188 -1.21 -10.69 17.53
N ASP A 189 -1.11 -10.76 18.86
CA ASP A 189 -1.41 -9.65 19.76
C ASP A 189 -0.51 -8.41 19.50
N PHE A 190 0.74 -8.61 19.02
CA PHE A 190 1.63 -7.51 18.63
C PHE A 190 1.04 -6.66 17.50
N TRP A 191 0.48 -7.31 16.49
CA TRP A 191 -0.17 -6.64 15.36
C TRP A 191 -1.58 -6.18 15.69
N ASP A 192 -2.31 -6.91 16.55
CA ASP A 192 -3.66 -6.50 16.96
C ASP A 192 -3.66 -5.17 17.72
N GLU A 193 -2.63 -4.91 18.54
CA GLU A 193 -2.43 -3.60 19.18
C GLU A 193 -2.23 -2.46 18.15
N ARG A 194 -1.56 -2.78 17.02
CA ARG A 194 -1.20 -1.86 15.93
C ARG A 194 -2.20 -1.84 14.78
N ASN A 195 -3.41 -2.30 15.04
CA ASN A 195 -4.52 -2.33 14.10
C ASN A 195 -5.66 -1.44 14.59
N VAL A 196 -5.84 -0.28 13.97
CA VAL A 196 -6.92 0.65 14.33
C VAL A 196 -8.20 0.43 13.52
N LEU A 197 -8.22 -0.48 12.54
CA LEU A 197 -9.41 -0.76 11.71
C LEU A 197 -10.67 -1.02 12.54
N PRO A 198 -10.68 -1.89 13.56
CA PRO A 198 -11.87 -2.14 14.37
C PRO A 198 -12.35 -0.92 15.13
N LEU A 199 -11.44 0.02 15.45
CA LEU A 199 -11.74 1.22 16.21
C LEU A 199 -12.32 2.33 15.32
N LEU A 200 -12.13 2.27 14.00
CA LEU A 200 -12.70 3.25 13.05
C LEU A 200 -14.22 3.29 13.09
N ALA A 201 -14.89 2.25 13.56
CA ALA A 201 -16.33 2.24 13.81
C ALA A 201 -16.80 3.35 14.77
N ASN A 202 -15.90 3.91 15.58
CA ASN A 202 -16.21 4.99 16.51
C ASN A 202 -15.96 6.40 15.93
N VAL A 203 -15.37 6.51 14.74
CA VAL A 203 -15.02 7.80 14.12
C VAL A 203 -16.24 8.43 13.46
N THR A 204 -16.64 9.58 13.95
CA THR A 204 -17.81 10.34 13.46
C THR A 204 -17.47 11.69 12.85
N ILE A 205 -16.21 12.14 12.99
CA ILE A 205 -15.75 13.39 12.38
C ILE A 205 -15.58 13.23 10.87
N PRO A 206 -15.59 14.32 10.09
CA PRO A 206 -15.29 14.30 8.68
C PRO A 206 -13.90 13.74 8.37
N VAL A 207 -13.81 12.79 7.39
CA VAL A 207 -12.59 12.13 6.97
C VAL A 207 -12.46 12.22 5.44
N TYR A 208 -11.36 12.75 4.95
CA TYR A 208 -11.01 12.71 3.53
C TYR A 208 -9.86 11.75 3.31
N LEU A 209 -10.15 10.54 2.90
CA LEU A 209 -9.15 9.53 2.53
C LEU A 209 -8.58 9.79 1.14
N GLY A 210 -7.38 9.33 0.88
CA GLY A 210 -6.86 9.32 -0.47
C GLY A 210 -5.56 8.55 -0.63
N CYS A 211 -5.28 8.21 -1.88
CA CYS A 211 -4.06 7.51 -2.27
C CYS A 211 -3.79 7.71 -3.77
N ASP A 212 -2.67 7.25 -4.28
CA ASP A 212 -2.45 7.03 -5.70
C ASP A 212 -2.56 5.55 -6.07
N TRP A 213 -2.93 5.28 -7.32
CA TRP A 213 -3.18 3.93 -7.80
C TRP A 213 -1.94 3.04 -7.85
N GLN A 214 -0.73 3.61 -7.85
CA GLN A 214 0.52 2.85 -7.87
C GLN A 214 1.00 2.45 -6.47
N ASN A 215 0.36 2.94 -5.42
CA ASN A 215 0.71 2.63 -4.03
C ASN A 215 0.23 1.23 -3.58
N VAL A 216 0.20 0.31 -4.53
CA VAL A 216 -0.26 -1.09 -4.40
C VAL A 216 0.43 -1.82 -3.24
N PRO A 217 1.77 -1.73 -3.07
CA PRO A 217 2.44 -2.57 -2.08
C PRO A 217 2.50 -1.95 -0.68
N LEU A 218 1.84 -0.82 -0.42
CA LEU A 218 1.95 -0.17 0.89
C LEU A 218 0.62 0.41 1.40
N HIS A 219 0.10 1.46 0.77
CA HIS A 219 -1.00 2.25 1.36
C HIS A 219 -2.34 2.09 0.63
N LEU A 220 -2.35 1.70 -0.63
CA LEU A 220 -3.60 1.57 -1.37
C LEU A 220 -4.55 0.53 -0.76
N PRO A 221 -4.09 -0.66 -0.31
CA PRO A 221 -4.94 -1.63 0.39
C PRO A 221 -5.59 -1.02 1.62
N GLY A 222 -4.78 -0.38 2.48
CA GLY A 222 -5.22 0.24 3.71
C GLY A 222 -6.21 1.40 3.49
N THR A 223 -6.12 2.11 2.38
CA THR A 223 -7.07 3.16 2.02
C THR A 223 -8.47 2.57 1.76
N PHE A 224 -8.57 1.42 1.08
CA PHE A 224 -9.85 0.77 0.85
C PHE A 224 -10.41 0.11 2.12
N THR A 225 -9.56 -0.53 2.93
CA THR A 225 -10.02 -1.10 4.21
C THR A 225 -10.46 -0.02 5.19
N ALA A 226 -9.81 1.14 5.21
CA ALA A 226 -10.27 2.31 5.98
C ALA A 226 -11.62 2.84 5.47
N TRP A 227 -11.79 2.94 4.15
CA TRP A 227 -13.08 3.35 3.55
C TRP A 227 -14.22 2.42 3.98
N GLU A 228 -14.01 1.11 3.90
CA GLU A 228 -15.01 0.11 4.30
C GLU A 228 -15.34 0.21 5.80
N ALA A 229 -14.32 0.33 6.65
CA ALA A 229 -14.49 0.47 8.10
C ALA A 229 -15.22 1.77 8.50
N LEU A 230 -15.10 2.82 7.70
CA LEU A 230 -15.76 4.12 7.89
C LEU A 230 -17.12 4.24 7.20
N SER A 231 -17.64 3.18 6.59
CA SER A 231 -18.89 3.19 5.80
C SER A 231 -20.14 3.65 6.56
N HIS A 232 -20.12 3.59 7.90
CA HIS A 232 -21.17 4.13 8.78
C HIS A 232 -21.17 5.66 8.86
N ASN A 233 -20.07 6.31 8.53
CA ASN A 233 -19.88 7.75 8.67
C ASN A 233 -20.24 8.47 7.35
N PRO A 234 -21.34 9.28 7.32
CA PRO A 234 -21.78 9.96 6.09
C PRO A 234 -20.86 11.11 5.65
N HIS A 235 -19.87 11.45 6.45
CA HIS A 235 -18.95 12.55 6.19
C HIS A 235 -17.58 12.08 5.70
N VAL A 236 -17.53 10.90 5.08
CA VAL A 236 -16.29 10.36 4.50
C VAL A 236 -16.26 10.62 3.00
N ARG A 237 -15.09 11.06 2.53
CA ARG A 237 -14.78 11.20 1.11
C ARG A 237 -13.49 10.49 0.77
N MET A 238 -13.31 10.14 -0.51
CA MET A 238 -12.09 9.51 -0.99
C MET A 238 -11.67 10.09 -2.34
N GLY A 239 -10.39 10.48 -2.44
CA GLY A 239 -9.76 10.92 -3.67
C GLY A 239 -8.65 9.98 -4.10
N LEU A 240 -8.74 9.36 -5.29
CA LEU A 240 -7.69 8.48 -5.82
C LEU A 240 -7.02 9.15 -7.02
N LEU A 241 -5.74 9.40 -6.88
CA LEU A 241 -4.92 10.07 -7.88
C LEU A 241 -4.43 9.10 -8.96
N GLY A 242 -4.01 9.63 -10.09
CA GLY A 242 -3.39 8.85 -11.16
C GLY A 242 -2.04 8.28 -10.75
N ASP A 243 -1.36 7.68 -11.73
CA ASP A 243 -0.05 7.08 -11.54
C ASP A 243 0.92 8.11 -10.96
N PHE A 244 1.48 7.81 -9.76
CA PHE A 244 2.37 8.72 -9.02
C PHE A 244 1.78 10.13 -8.78
N GLY A 245 0.46 10.21 -8.58
CA GLY A 245 -0.24 11.48 -8.36
C GLY A 245 0.07 12.17 -7.04
N LEU A 246 0.55 11.43 -6.02
CA LEU A 246 1.10 11.98 -4.78
C LEU A 246 2.51 12.49 -5.04
N THR A 247 2.62 13.65 -5.67
CA THR A 247 3.90 14.32 -5.91
C THR A 247 4.39 15.02 -4.65
N TRP A 248 5.69 14.99 -4.44
CA TRP A 248 6.33 15.73 -3.35
C TRP A 248 6.55 17.21 -3.73
N PRO A 249 6.19 18.17 -2.89
CA PRO A 249 5.52 18.10 -1.57
C PRO A 249 3.99 17.94 -1.62
N TRP A 250 3.45 17.15 -2.52
CA TRP A 250 2.05 16.84 -2.79
C TRP A 250 1.13 18.06 -3.05
N GLU A 251 1.68 19.02 -3.77
CA GLU A 251 0.99 20.25 -4.19
C GLU A 251 -0.32 19.98 -4.93
N SER A 252 -0.46 18.82 -5.57
CA SER A 252 -1.67 18.38 -6.28
C SER A 252 -2.94 18.35 -5.43
N LEU A 253 -2.81 18.31 -4.09
CA LEU A 253 -3.94 18.21 -3.15
C LEU A 253 -4.09 19.43 -2.24
N HIS A 254 -3.25 20.43 -2.36
CA HIS A 254 -3.29 21.59 -1.46
C HIS A 254 -4.62 22.35 -1.53
N GLU A 255 -5.12 22.61 -2.72
CA GLU A 255 -6.39 23.34 -2.90
C GLU A 255 -7.58 22.51 -2.38
N GLU A 256 -7.56 21.20 -2.59
CA GLU A 256 -8.60 20.30 -2.10
C GLU A 256 -8.58 20.18 -0.58
N ALA A 257 -7.40 20.06 0.03
CA ALA A 257 -7.25 20.07 1.48
C ALA A 257 -7.64 21.42 2.08
N LEU A 258 -7.33 22.55 1.41
CA LEU A 258 -7.78 23.88 1.83
C LEU A 258 -9.31 23.97 1.83
N ALA A 259 -9.95 23.53 0.76
CA ALA A 259 -11.41 23.51 0.65
C ALA A 259 -12.03 22.64 1.76
N TRP A 260 -11.44 21.47 2.04
CA TRP A 260 -11.87 20.58 3.13
C TRP A 260 -11.81 21.26 4.50
N PHE A 261 -10.68 21.86 4.85
CA PHE A 261 -10.55 22.53 6.14
C PHE A 261 -11.31 23.84 6.23
N ASP A 262 -11.40 24.63 5.16
CA ASP A 262 -12.25 25.82 5.14
C ASP A 262 -13.73 25.46 5.37
N GLN A 263 -14.19 24.32 4.83
CA GLN A 263 -15.55 23.80 5.06
C GLN A 263 -15.74 23.40 6.54
N HIS A 264 -14.85 22.58 7.10
CA HIS A 264 -15.10 21.93 8.39
C HIS A 264 -14.55 22.69 9.59
N LEU A 265 -13.51 23.51 9.44
CA LEU A 265 -12.93 24.28 10.54
C LEU A 265 -13.42 25.73 10.56
N LYS A 266 -13.76 26.30 9.39
CA LYS A 266 -14.17 27.71 9.28
C LYS A 266 -15.63 27.88 8.86
N GLY A 267 -16.37 26.81 8.64
CA GLY A 267 -17.77 26.81 8.24
C GLY A 267 -18.08 27.50 6.91
N LYS A 268 -17.11 27.50 5.97
CA LYS A 268 -17.31 28.06 4.63
C LYS A 268 -17.96 27.03 3.71
N GLU A 269 -18.84 27.47 2.83
CA GLU A 269 -19.35 26.65 1.74
C GLU A 269 -18.33 26.63 0.60
N THR A 270 -17.60 25.50 0.46
CA THR A 270 -16.51 25.37 -0.51
C THR A 270 -16.86 24.52 -1.75
N GLY A 271 -18.00 23.83 -1.70
CA GLY A 271 -18.39 22.85 -2.74
C GLY A 271 -17.67 21.51 -2.65
N ILE A 272 -16.73 21.31 -1.68
CA ILE A 272 -15.98 20.05 -1.52
C ILE A 272 -16.88 18.85 -1.19
N LEU A 273 -18.09 19.11 -0.69
CA LEU A 273 -19.07 18.09 -0.36
C LEU A 273 -20.02 17.76 -1.53
N ASP A 274 -19.92 18.45 -2.65
CA ASP A 274 -20.82 18.26 -3.78
C ASP A 274 -20.49 16.95 -4.53
N GLY A 275 -21.54 16.34 -5.11
CA GLY A 275 -21.42 15.11 -5.91
C GLY A 275 -21.10 13.85 -5.10
N ASP A 276 -20.73 12.80 -5.82
CA ASP A 276 -20.41 11.50 -5.25
C ASP A 276 -19.18 11.54 -4.32
N PRO A 277 -19.17 10.73 -3.27
CA PRO A 277 -18.14 10.81 -2.22
C PRO A 277 -16.76 10.29 -2.66
N ILE A 278 -16.69 9.52 -3.73
CA ILE A 278 -15.44 8.98 -4.28
C ILE A 278 -15.18 9.64 -5.61
N ARG A 279 -14.01 10.24 -5.77
CA ARG A 279 -13.51 10.71 -7.06
C ARG A 279 -12.16 10.08 -7.36
N PHE A 280 -11.92 9.73 -8.61
CA PHE A 280 -10.67 9.12 -8.99
C PHE A 280 -10.27 9.47 -10.42
N LEU A 281 -8.97 9.58 -10.65
CA LEU A 281 -8.42 9.66 -11.98
C LEU A 281 -8.30 8.24 -12.54
N LEU A 282 -9.03 7.93 -13.61
CA LEU A 282 -9.02 6.60 -14.22
C LEU A 282 -7.68 6.34 -14.92
N PRO A 283 -6.83 5.41 -14.44
CA PRO A 283 -5.58 5.08 -15.10
C PRO A 283 -5.78 4.57 -16.53
N GLY A 284 -4.91 4.99 -17.43
CA GLY A 284 -5.06 4.77 -18.88
C GLY A 284 -5.81 5.87 -19.58
N THR A 285 -6.30 6.87 -18.85
CA THR A 285 -6.92 8.10 -19.35
C THR A 285 -6.42 9.30 -18.54
N ASN A 286 -6.85 10.52 -18.91
CA ASN A 286 -6.72 11.72 -18.07
C ASN A 286 -8.09 12.19 -17.56
N GLU A 287 -9.01 11.26 -17.35
CA GLU A 287 -10.39 11.58 -17.03
C GLU A 287 -10.70 11.27 -15.56
N TRP A 288 -11.29 12.25 -14.91
CA TRP A 288 -11.86 12.05 -13.58
C TRP A 288 -13.19 11.32 -13.68
N ARG A 289 -13.41 10.41 -12.74
CA ARG A 289 -14.65 9.67 -12.54
C ARG A 289 -15.10 9.82 -11.09
N ALA A 290 -16.40 9.59 -10.86
CA ALA A 290 -16.96 9.57 -9.52
C ALA A 290 -17.77 8.29 -9.29
N LEU A 291 -17.83 7.85 -8.03
CA LEU A 291 -18.57 6.68 -7.58
C LEU A 291 -19.29 7.00 -6.29
N ALA A 292 -20.51 6.48 -6.17
CA ALA A 292 -21.31 6.60 -4.96
C ALA A 292 -20.79 5.69 -3.82
N SER A 293 -20.10 4.60 -4.15
CA SER A 293 -19.59 3.63 -3.18
C SER A 293 -18.40 2.83 -3.76
N TRP A 294 -17.64 2.19 -2.86
CA TRP A 294 -16.60 1.23 -3.19
C TRP A 294 -16.84 -0.09 -2.46
N PRO A 295 -16.70 -1.26 -3.10
CA PRO A 295 -16.60 -1.40 -4.57
C PRO A 295 -17.84 -0.87 -5.28
N PRO A 296 -17.74 -0.46 -6.56
CA PRO A 296 -18.91 0.00 -7.31
C PRO A 296 -19.90 -1.16 -7.52
N PRO A 297 -21.17 -1.02 -7.14
CA PRO A 297 -22.16 -2.11 -7.25
C PRO A 297 -22.48 -2.47 -8.69
N GLU A 298 -22.17 -1.60 -9.65
CA GLU A 298 -22.34 -1.82 -11.08
C GLU A 298 -21.25 -2.70 -11.67
N ALA A 299 -20.13 -2.89 -10.97
CA ALA A 299 -19.04 -3.75 -11.44
C ALA A 299 -19.48 -5.22 -11.44
N VAL A 300 -19.26 -5.88 -12.53
CA VAL A 300 -19.60 -7.31 -12.71
C VAL A 300 -18.32 -8.11 -12.85
N HIS A 301 -18.12 -9.11 -12.01
CA HIS A 301 -16.97 -9.99 -12.14
C HIS A 301 -17.10 -10.87 -13.38
N ARG A 302 -16.10 -10.79 -14.27
CA ARG A 302 -15.86 -11.76 -15.33
C ARG A 302 -14.83 -12.78 -14.88
N THR A 303 -15.07 -14.03 -15.23
CA THR A 303 -14.15 -15.13 -14.93
C THR A 303 -13.27 -15.39 -16.15
N LEU A 304 -11.97 -15.23 -15.97
CA LEU A 304 -10.96 -15.53 -16.97
C LEU A 304 -10.20 -16.80 -16.57
N HIS A 305 -10.36 -17.88 -17.32
CA HIS A 305 -9.72 -19.17 -17.07
C HIS A 305 -8.28 -19.20 -17.60
N LEU A 306 -7.38 -19.78 -16.80
CA LEU A 306 -5.99 -20.02 -17.16
C LEU A 306 -5.91 -21.30 -18.00
N THR A 307 -5.38 -21.21 -19.21
CA THR A 307 -5.24 -22.38 -20.09
C THR A 307 -3.81 -22.95 -20.08
N ALA A 308 -3.67 -24.21 -20.49
CA ALA A 308 -2.38 -24.87 -20.53
C ALA A 308 -1.43 -24.30 -21.60
N ASP A 309 -1.94 -23.63 -22.61
CA ASP A 309 -1.18 -22.96 -23.67
C ASP A 309 -0.84 -21.49 -23.34
N GLY A 310 -1.27 -20.98 -22.19
CA GLY A 310 -0.93 -19.63 -21.71
C GLY A 310 -1.91 -18.54 -22.09
N ALA A 311 -3.14 -18.89 -22.47
CA ALA A 311 -4.18 -17.92 -22.70
C ALA A 311 -5.03 -17.67 -21.43
N LEU A 312 -5.59 -16.44 -21.33
CA LEU A 312 -6.71 -16.09 -20.46
C LEU A 312 -7.97 -16.06 -21.31
N THR A 313 -8.96 -16.89 -20.97
CA THR A 313 -10.16 -17.02 -21.79
C THR A 313 -11.44 -16.94 -20.96
N GLU A 314 -12.46 -16.27 -21.48
CA GLU A 314 -13.82 -16.40 -21.00
C GLU A 314 -14.44 -17.71 -21.55
N GLY A 315 -15.41 -18.27 -20.86
CA GLY A 315 -16.19 -19.41 -21.35
C GLY A 315 -16.29 -20.57 -20.37
N ALA A 316 -16.52 -21.77 -20.90
CA ALA A 316 -16.69 -22.95 -20.06
C ALA A 316 -15.44 -23.27 -19.27
N HIS A 317 -15.63 -23.60 -18.00
CA HIS A 317 -14.55 -24.03 -17.10
C HIS A 317 -13.77 -25.18 -17.77
N PRO A 318 -12.42 -25.08 -17.89
CA PRO A 318 -11.62 -26.18 -18.38
C PRO A 318 -11.91 -27.45 -17.58
N ALA A 319 -11.89 -28.61 -18.26
CA ALA A 319 -12.06 -29.89 -17.57
C ALA A 319 -11.00 -30.03 -16.45
N PRO A 320 -11.27 -30.75 -15.37
CA PRO A 320 -10.31 -30.95 -14.27
C PRO A 320 -8.93 -31.44 -14.73
N ASP A 321 -8.87 -32.16 -15.86
CA ASP A 321 -7.66 -32.67 -16.49
C ASP A 321 -7.19 -31.80 -17.67
N GLY A 322 -7.64 -30.55 -17.75
CA GLY A 322 -7.41 -29.61 -18.88
C GLY A 322 -5.95 -29.18 -19.11
N GLY A 323 -5.03 -29.78 -18.37
CA GLY A 323 -3.60 -29.52 -18.49
C GLY A 323 -3.03 -28.66 -17.36
N SER A 324 -1.72 -28.46 -17.42
CA SER A 324 -0.99 -27.66 -16.43
C SER A 324 0.26 -27.04 -17.03
N ARG A 325 0.79 -26.03 -16.35
CA ARG A 325 2.09 -25.42 -16.66
C ARG A 325 2.97 -25.43 -15.41
N GLN A 326 4.28 -25.47 -15.64
CA GLN A 326 5.23 -25.56 -14.53
C GLN A 326 6.27 -24.46 -14.58
N TYR A 327 6.72 -24.03 -13.39
CA TYR A 327 7.89 -23.20 -13.23
C TYR A 327 8.74 -23.68 -12.05
N LEU A 328 9.98 -23.19 -11.99
CA LEU A 328 10.94 -23.53 -10.96
C LEU A 328 11.25 -22.31 -10.10
N THR A 329 11.05 -22.45 -8.79
CA THR A 329 11.61 -21.54 -7.80
C THR A 329 13.00 -22.05 -7.44
N ALA A 330 14.04 -21.25 -7.70
CA ALA A 330 15.41 -21.72 -7.55
C ALA A 330 15.83 -21.96 -6.09
N GLY A 331 15.16 -21.30 -5.14
CA GLY A 331 15.61 -21.19 -3.76
C GLY A 331 16.87 -20.32 -3.69
N GLY A 332 16.93 -19.37 -2.77
CA GLY A 332 18.06 -18.47 -2.64
C GLY A 332 18.83 -18.72 -1.36
N ASP A 333 20.13 -18.95 -1.45
CA ASP A 333 21.04 -18.69 -0.36
C ASP A 333 21.22 -17.16 -0.26
N LEU A 334 20.51 -16.52 0.68
CA LEU A 334 20.71 -15.12 1.07
C LEU A 334 20.94 -14.15 -0.11
N GLY A 335 20.04 -14.17 -1.10
CA GLY A 335 20.04 -13.19 -2.19
C GLY A 335 21.05 -13.47 -3.32
N ARG A 336 21.63 -14.65 -3.42
CA ARG A 336 22.36 -15.09 -4.62
C ARG A 336 21.49 -16.04 -5.42
N PRO A 337 21.06 -15.66 -6.64
CA PRO A 337 20.43 -16.64 -7.54
C PRO A 337 21.42 -17.76 -7.79
N THR A 338 21.08 -18.96 -7.38
CA THR A 338 21.82 -20.17 -7.78
C THR A 338 21.55 -20.39 -9.27
N HIS A 339 22.49 -20.02 -10.11
CA HIS A 339 22.45 -20.36 -11.53
C HIS A 339 22.49 -21.87 -11.68
N VAL A 340 21.33 -22.48 -11.74
CA VAL A 340 21.21 -23.88 -12.15
C VAL A 340 21.23 -23.85 -13.68
N ASN A 341 22.25 -24.38 -14.24
CA ASN A 341 22.52 -24.43 -15.69
C ASN A 341 21.77 -25.59 -16.36
N PRO A 342 21.11 -25.38 -17.51
CA PRO A 342 20.06 -24.38 -17.69
C PRO A 342 18.80 -24.85 -16.96
N PRO A 343 18.00 -23.98 -16.43
CA PRO A 343 16.70 -24.39 -15.88
C PRO A 343 15.87 -24.97 -17.04
N SER A 344 15.46 -26.20 -16.93
CA SER A 344 14.55 -26.83 -17.90
C SER A 344 13.12 -26.21 -17.82
N LEU A 345 12.85 -25.43 -16.77
CA LEU A 345 11.58 -24.75 -16.49
C LEU A 345 11.81 -23.24 -16.33
N PRO A 346 10.84 -22.40 -16.75
CA PRO A 346 10.88 -20.97 -16.47
C PRO A 346 10.80 -20.68 -14.96
N SER A 347 11.13 -19.44 -14.55
CA SER A 347 11.00 -18.97 -13.15
C SER A 347 9.65 -18.32 -12.85
N PHE A 348 8.83 -18.09 -13.85
CA PHE A 348 7.46 -17.54 -13.75
C PHE A 348 6.63 -18.00 -14.94
N LEU A 349 5.32 -17.85 -14.83
CA LEU A 349 4.37 -18.11 -15.91
C LEU A 349 3.55 -16.86 -16.20
N THR A 350 3.14 -16.72 -17.47
CA THR A 350 2.23 -15.66 -17.89
C THR A 350 1.05 -16.25 -18.66
N TRP A 351 -0.09 -15.61 -18.52
CA TRP A 351 -1.30 -15.85 -19.32
C TRP A 351 -1.80 -14.53 -19.86
N GLU A 352 -2.27 -14.53 -21.11
CA GLU A 352 -2.74 -13.32 -21.79
C GLU A 352 -4.11 -13.54 -22.42
N THR A 353 -4.92 -12.49 -22.42
CA THR A 353 -6.12 -12.46 -23.27
C THR A 353 -5.72 -12.33 -24.74
N PRO A 354 -6.58 -12.69 -25.71
CA PRO A 354 -6.50 -12.14 -27.04
C PRO A 354 -6.47 -10.61 -27.01
N GLN A 355 -6.04 -9.96 -28.10
CA GLN A 355 -6.18 -8.51 -28.21
C GLN A 355 -7.65 -8.11 -28.01
N LEU A 356 -7.87 -7.12 -27.14
CA LEU A 356 -9.20 -6.59 -26.88
C LEU A 356 -9.75 -5.91 -28.14
N THR A 357 -10.95 -6.26 -28.54
CA THR A 357 -11.63 -5.64 -29.67
C THR A 357 -12.22 -4.27 -29.32
N GLU A 358 -12.54 -4.09 -28.05
CA GLU A 358 -13.10 -2.86 -27.48
C GLU A 358 -12.34 -2.51 -26.19
N ALA A 359 -12.44 -1.28 -25.75
CA ALA A 359 -11.85 -0.88 -24.47
C ALA A 359 -12.55 -1.61 -23.31
N LEU A 360 -11.76 -1.96 -22.28
CA LEU A 360 -12.21 -2.66 -21.10
C LEU A 360 -11.89 -1.84 -19.85
N THR A 361 -12.91 -1.42 -19.12
CA THR A 361 -12.74 -0.70 -17.86
C THR A 361 -12.84 -1.67 -16.71
N VAL A 362 -11.74 -1.81 -15.97
CA VAL A 362 -11.64 -2.61 -14.74
C VAL A 362 -11.64 -1.67 -13.56
N VAL A 363 -12.54 -1.86 -12.58
CA VAL A 363 -12.57 -1.07 -11.33
C VAL A 363 -13.13 -1.94 -10.22
N GLY A 364 -12.34 -2.18 -9.20
CA GLY A 364 -12.83 -2.89 -8.02
C GLY A 364 -11.87 -3.94 -7.47
N GLU A 365 -12.45 -4.91 -6.78
CA GLU A 365 -11.79 -6.01 -6.10
C GLU A 365 -11.55 -7.19 -7.05
N MET A 366 -10.37 -7.80 -6.96
CA MET A 366 -9.94 -8.88 -7.84
C MET A 366 -9.34 -10.02 -7.04
N GLU A 367 -9.50 -11.24 -7.50
CA GLU A 367 -8.80 -12.40 -6.94
C GLU A 367 -8.36 -13.39 -8.00
N LEU A 368 -7.23 -14.03 -7.76
CA LEU A 368 -6.84 -15.24 -8.47
C LEU A 368 -7.22 -16.46 -7.61
N VAL A 369 -8.12 -17.29 -8.11
CA VAL A 369 -8.36 -18.63 -7.57
C VAL A 369 -7.38 -19.57 -8.26
N LEU A 370 -6.31 -19.93 -7.54
CA LEU A 370 -5.19 -20.68 -8.07
C LEU A 370 -5.26 -22.13 -7.59
N GLU A 371 -5.34 -23.06 -8.53
CA GLU A 371 -5.17 -24.49 -8.31
C GLU A 371 -3.73 -24.88 -8.61
N ALA A 372 -2.96 -25.21 -7.56
CA ALA A 372 -1.54 -25.49 -7.74
C ALA A 372 -1.03 -26.60 -6.83
N SER A 373 0.08 -27.22 -7.22
CA SER A 373 0.89 -28.08 -6.36
C SER A 373 2.34 -27.59 -6.34
N ILE A 374 3.02 -27.79 -5.22
CA ILE A 374 4.43 -27.46 -5.03
C ILE A 374 5.18 -28.67 -4.49
N THR A 375 6.47 -28.83 -4.87
CA THR A 375 7.29 -29.93 -4.34
C THR A 375 7.91 -29.62 -2.97
N ALA A 376 7.90 -28.35 -2.56
CA ALA A 376 8.21 -27.92 -1.20
C ALA A 376 6.96 -28.01 -0.30
N ASN A 377 7.10 -27.61 0.97
CA ASN A 377 6.00 -27.55 1.94
C ASN A 377 5.51 -26.11 2.23
N ASP A 378 6.11 -25.11 1.59
CA ASP A 378 5.68 -23.71 1.61
C ASP A 378 6.25 -22.98 0.39
N THR A 379 5.62 -21.88 -0.01
CA THR A 379 6.09 -20.97 -1.07
C THR A 379 5.43 -19.60 -0.95
N SER A 380 5.95 -18.63 -1.71
CA SER A 380 5.34 -17.33 -1.92
C SER A 380 4.54 -17.34 -3.21
N TRP A 381 3.30 -16.90 -3.16
CA TRP A 381 2.53 -16.55 -4.35
C TRP A 381 2.63 -15.05 -4.59
N ILE A 382 3.17 -14.67 -5.73
CA ILE A 382 3.29 -13.28 -6.19
C ILE A 382 2.63 -13.22 -7.55
N VAL A 383 1.59 -12.43 -7.64
CA VAL A 383 0.73 -12.32 -8.82
C VAL A 383 0.77 -10.87 -9.30
N LEU A 384 1.07 -10.66 -10.58
CA LEU A 384 1.00 -9.32 -11.19
C LEU A 384 -0.07 -9.30 -12.27
N LEU A 385 -0.87 -8.25 -12.27
CA LEU A 385 -1.79 -7.94 -13.36
C LEU A 385 -1.21 -6.78 -14.18
N GLN A 386 -1.13 -6.96 -15.50
CA GLN A 386 -0.47 -6.04 -16.40
C GLN A 386 -1.38 -5.68 -17.57
N ASP A 387 -1.21 -4.45 -18.06
CA ASP A 387 -1.74 -3.97 -19.33
C ASP A 387 -0.63 -4.05 -20.38
N VAL A 388 -0.85 -4.81 -21.44
CA VAL A 388 0.09 -5.01 -22.53
C VAL A 388 -0.40 -4.26 -23.76
N ALA A 389 0.33 -3.21 -24.15
CA ALA A 389 0.03 -2.43 -25.34
C ALA A 389 0.35 -3.21 -26.64
N PRO A 390 -0.18 -2.78 -27.80
CA PRO A 390 0.07 -3.44 -29.08
C PRO A 390 1.53 -3.52 -29.50
N ASP A 391 2.37 -2.61 -29.03
CA ASP A 391 3.83 -2.60 -29.27
C ASP A 391 4.60 -3.53 -28.35
N GLY A 392 3.92 -4.20 -27.41
CA GLY A 392 4.51 -5.11 -26.44
C GLY A 392 4.99 -4.45 -25.14
N SER A 393 4.89 -3.14 -25.03
CA SER A 393 5.16 -2.43 -23.76
C SER A 393 4.13 -2.84 -22.68
N THR A 394 4.58 -2.87 -21.42
CA THR A 394 3.75 -3.31 -20.30
C THR A 394 3.64 -2.22 -19.25
N THR A 395 2.45 -2.11 -18.66
CA THR A 395 2.18 -1.30 -17.47
C THR A 395 1.66 -2.22 -16.36
N GLU A 396 2.27 -2.16 -15.19
CA GLU A 396 1.78 -2.87 -14.01
C GLU A 396 0.51 -2.18 -13.51
N VAL A 397 -0.55 -2.97 -13.34
CA VAL A 397 -1.84 -2.48 -12.85
C VAL A 397 -1.97 -2.71 -11.37
N THR A 398 -1.82 -3.94 -10.93
CA THR A 398 -1.89 -4.31 -9.52
C THR A 398 -1.14 -5.61 -9.25
N ALA A 399 -0.99 -5.94 -7.96
CA ALA A 399 -0.40 -7.17 -7.50
C ALA A 399 -1.27 -7.87 -6.45
N GLY A 400 -1.07 -9.18 -6.32
CA GLY A 400 -1.60 -10.00 -5.24
C GLY A 400 -0.49 -10.83 -4.61
N PHE A 401 -0.60 -11.08 -3.33
CA PHE A 401 0.41 -11.78 -2.55
C PHE A 401 -0.24 -12.78 -1.59
N LEU A 402 0.43 -13.92 -1.38
CA LEU A 402 0.01 -14.89 -0.36
C LEU A 402 1.17 -15.84 -0.02
N ARG A 403 1.46 -16.00 1.26
CA ARG A 403 2.26 -17.13 1.73
C ARG A 403 1.41 -18.40 1.70
N ALA A 404 1.87 -19.44 1.00
CA ALA A 404 1.08 -20.66 0.76
C ALA A 404 0.63 -21.36 2.05
N SER A 405 1.45 -21.33 3.10
CA SER A 405 1.09 -21.87 4.42
C SER A 405 0.02 -21.06 5.15
N LEU A 406 -0.27 -19.82 4.74
CA LEU A 406 -1.31 -18.95 5.33
C LEU A 406 -2.58 -18.87 4.47
N ARG A 407 -2.83 -19.91 3.66
CA ARG A 407 -3.94 -20.00 2.69
C ARG A 407 -5.34 -20.10 3.30
N GLN A 408 -5.46 -20.21 4.61
CA GLN A 408 -6.77 -20.33 5.27
C GLN A 408 -7.63 -19.10 4.94
N VAL A 409 -8.90 -19.35 4.58
CA VAL A 409 -9.88 -18.32 4.23
C VAL A 409 -11.02 -18.31 5.23
N ASP A 410 -11.39 -17.16 5.73
CA ASP A 410 -12.66 -16.96 6.43
C ASP A 410 -13.79 -16.88 5.40
N GLY A 411 -14.47 -17.99 5.17
CA GLY A 411 -15.52 -18.06 4.17
C GLY A 411 -16.76 -17.22 4.50
N ALA A 412 -17.01 -16.93 5.77
CA ALA A 412 -18.16 -16.12 6.20
C ALA A 412 -17.93 -14.63 5.94
N ALA A 413 -16.70 -14.17 6.11
CA ALA A 413 -16.32 -12.78 5.87
C ALA A 413 -15.94 -12.51 4.40
N SER A 414 -15.66 -13.54 3.60
CA SER A 414 -15.21 -13.41 2.21
C SER A 414 -16.33 -13.16 1.23
N ARG A 415 -16.03 -12.42 0.17
CA ARG A 415 -16.88 -12.26 -1.02
C ARG A 415 -16.07 -12.53 -2.30
N PRO A 416 -16.72 -12.73 -3.46
CA PRO A 416 -15.98 -12.85 -4.73
C PRO A 416 -15.11 -11.62 -4.98
N GLY A 417 -13.84 -11.84 -5.35
CA GLY A 417 -12.84 -10.77 -5.53
C GLY A 417 -12.16 -10.28 -4.25
N ALA A 418 -12.71 -10.60 -3.05
CA ALA A 418 -12.18 -10.14 -1.76
C ALA A 418 -12.18 -11.29 -0.73
N PRO A 419 -11.29 -12.28 -0.86
CA PRO A 419 -11.12 -13.30 0.15
C PRO A 419 -10.51 -12.70 1.43
N VAL A 420 -11.07 -13.04 2.58
CA VAL A 420 -10.55 -12.64 3.89
C VAL A 420 -9.64 -13.74 4.43
N LEU A 421 -8.40 -13.37 4.71
CA LEU A 421 -7.34 -14.27 5.17
C LEU A 421 -7.01 -13.94 6.64
N PRO A 422 -7.24 -14.84 7.60
CA PRO A 422 -6.93 -14.58 9.01
C PRO A 422 -5.43 -14.38 9.30
N LEU A 423 -4.55 -15.04 8.54
CA LEU A 423 -3.08 -14.92 8.58
C LEU A 423 -2.45 -15.22 9.95
N ARG A 424 -3.12 -16.03 10.80
CA ARG A 424 -2.69 -16.30 12.19
C ARG A 424 -1.98 -17.64 12.36
N SER A 425 -2.37 -18.66 11.59
CA SER A 425 -1.94 -20.04 11.80
C SER A 425 -1.39 -20.63 10.52
N PRO A 426 -0.06 -20.71 10.35
CA PRO A 426 0.51 -21.32 9.16
C PRO A 426 0.29 -22.85 9.18
N GLU A 427 -0.19 -23.37 8.06
CA GLU A 427 -0.34 -24.79 7.81
C GLU A 427 0.48 -25.20 6.60
N LEU A 428 1.49 -26.05 6.81
CA LEU A 428 2.37 -26.49 5.73
C LEU A 428 1.57 -27.12 4.58
N VAL A 429 2.00 -26.85 3.37
CA VAL A 429 1.37 -27.38 2.16
C VAL A 429 1.79 -28.81 1.96
N PRO A 430 0.86 -29.76 1.73
CA PRO A 430 1.21 -31.12 1.38
C PRO A 430 1.99 -31.14 0.06
N ALA A 431 3.22 -31.71 0.10
CA ALA A 431 4.11 -31.70 -1.05
C ALA A 431 3.51 -32.49 -2.23
N ALA A 432 3.57 -31.90 -3.41
CA ALA A 432 3.04 -32.43 -4.68
C ALA A 432 1.52 -32.68 -4.70
N GLU A 433 0.79 -32.33 -3.67
CA GLU A 433 -0.66 -32.39 -3.68
C GLU A 433 -1.24 -31.09 -4.27
N ARG A 434 -2.38 -31.21 -4.93
CA ARG A 434 -3.12 -30.08 -5.49
C ARG A 434 -3.89 -29.38 -4.40
N VAL A 435 -3.68 -28.07 -4.27
CA VAL A 435 -4.29 -27.19 -3.29
C VAL A 435 -4.89 -25.98 -3.97
N THR A 436 -6.05 -25.52 -3.48
CA THR A 436 -6.70 -24.29 -3.91
C THR A 436 -6.22 -23.12 -3.05
N TYR A 437 -5.81 -22.04 -3.71
CA TYR A 437 -5.44 -20.78 -3.08
C TYR A 437 -6.37 -19.66 -3.59
N ARG A 438 -6.90 -18.87 -2.70
CA ARG A 438 -7.62 -17.64 -3.01
C ARG A 438 -6.70 -16.47 -2.73
N ILE A 439 -6.16 -15.86 -3.77
CA ILE A 439 -5.15 -14.79 -3.68
C ILE A 439 -5.81 -13.47 -4.02
N PRO A 440 -6.06 -12.58 -3.03
CA PRO A 440 -6.56 -11.25 -3.31
C PRO A 440 -5.50 -10.45 -4.06
N LEU A 441 -5.92 -9.76 -5.12
CA LEU A 441 -5.13 -8.68 -5.70
C LEU A 441 -5.58 -7.36 -5.08
N VAL A 442 -4.64 -6.45 -4.89
CA VAL A 442 -4.98 -5.12 -4.35
C VAL A 442 -6.00 -4.45 -5.27
N PRO A 443 -7.14 -3.98 -4.74
CA PRO A 443 -8.17 -3.31 -5.52
C PRO A 443 -7.59 -2.17 -6.35
N ASN A 444 -8.00 -2.05 -7.60
CA ASN A 444 -7.43 -1.06 -8.51
C ASN A 444 -8.42 -0.66 -9.60
N ALA A 445 -8.02 0.31 -10.41
CA ALA A 445 -8.72 0.73 -11.61
C ALA A 445 -7.79 0.77 -12.82
N ARG A 446 -8.30 0.46 -14.02
CA ARG A 446 -7.59 0.59 -15.28
C ARG A 446 -8.53 0.58 -16.47
N LEU A 447 -8.32 1.51 -17.42
CA LEU A 447 -8.84 1.37 -18.77
C LEU A 447 -7.79 0.65 -19.63
N TYR A 448 -8.12 -0.55 -20.08
CA TYR A 448 -7.38 -1.26 -21.13
C TYR A 448 -7.95 -0.80 -22.47
N ALA A 449 -7.14 -0.17 -23.31
CA ALA A 449 -7.60 0.30 -24.60
C ALA A 449 -7.85 -0.85 -25.59
N ALA A 450 -8.63 -0.60 -26.64
CA ALA A 450 -8.77 -1.54 -27.74
C ALA A 450 -7.40 -1.86 -28.36
N GLY A 451 -7.14 -3.13 -28.68
CA GLY A 451 -5.85 -3.64 -29.14
C GLY A 451 -4.87 -4.04 -28.03
N HIS A 452 -5.12 -3.63 -26.78
CA HIS A 452 -4.34 -4.09 -25.62
C HIS A 452 -4.69 -5.52 -25.22
N ARG A 453 -3.93 -6.08 -24.28
CA ARG A 453 -4.20 -7.38 -23.64
C ARG A 453 -4.09 -7.27 -22.13
N VAL A 454 -4.90 -8.04 -21.43
CA VAL A 454 -4.73 -8.29 -20.01
C VAL A 454 -3.73 -9.43 -19.85
N ARG A 455 -2.66 -9.21 -19.09
CA ARG A 455 -1.68 -10.26 -18.76
C ARG A 455 -1.68 -10.51 -17.25
N LEU A 456 -1.75 -11.79 -16.90
CA LEU A 456 -1.51 -12.30 -15.54
C LEU A 456 -0.12 -12.94 -15.50
N LEU A 457 0.70 -12.57 -14.53
CA LEU A 457 1.99 -13.19 -14.24
C LEU A 457 1.93 -13.84 -12.86
N VAL A 458 2.43 -15.06 -12.73
CA VAL A 458 2.54 -15.79 -11.45
C VAL A 458 3.97 -16.25 -11.24
N THR A 459 4.52 -15.94 -10.07
CA THR A 459 5.86 -16.34 -9.64
C THR A 459 5.88 -16.64 -8.14
N SER A 460 6.97 -17.22 -7.66
CA SER A 460 7.27 -17.39 -6.23
C SER A 460 8.52 -16.61 -5.79
N ASP A 461 9.09 -15.81 -6.68
CA ASP A 461 10.32 -15.06 -6.43
C ASP A 461 10.32 -13.77 -7.27
N ASP A 462 10.14 -12.64 -6.65
CA ASP A 462 10.18 -11.32 -7.28
C ASP A 462 11.58 -10.68 -7.28
N GLN A 463 12.60 -11.34 -6.72
CA GLN A 463 13.98 -10.90 -6.83
C GLN A 463 14.56 -11.07 -8.25
N ASN A 464 13.88 -11.85 -9.09
CA ASN A 464 14.27 -12.00 -10.49
C ASN A 464 14.14 -10.64 -11.22
N PRO A 465 15.25 -10.16 -11.87
CA PRO A 465 15.22 -8.88 -12.60
C PRO A 465 14.21 -8.82 -13.76
N ALA A 466 13.76 -9.96 -14.26
CA ALA A 466 12.72 -10.03 -15.29
C ALA A 466 11.29 -9.78 -14.74
N ILE A 467 11.13 -9.79 -13.43
CA ILE A 467 9.87 -9.49 -12.77
C ILE A 467 9.88 -8.00 -12.41
N PRO A 468 8.95 -7.18 -12.93
CA PRO A 468 8.86 -5.78 -12.53
C PRO A 468 8.48 -5.67 -11.06
N ALA A 469 9.05 -4.69 -10.37
CA ALA A 469 8.70 -4.37 -9.01
C ALA A 469 7.75 -3.19 -8.99
N ILE A 470 6.56 -3.35 -8.42
CA ILE A 470 5.65 -2.23 -8.20
C ILE A 470 6.23 -1.37 -7.07
N MET A 471 6.43 -0.08 -7.33
CA MET A 471 7.10 0.88 -6.43
C MET A 471 8.48 0.43 -5.92
N GLY A 472 9.14 -0.51 -6.60
CA GLY A 472 10.47 -1.01 -6.19
C GLY A 472 10.47 -1.96 -4.98
N PHE A 473 9.32 -2.31 -4.43
CA PHE A 473 9.24 -3.20 -3.28
C PHE A 473 9.35 -4.67 -3.69
N ARG A 474 10.06 -5.44 -2.88
CA ARG A 474 10.32 -6.86 -3.11
C ARG A 474 10.33 -7.62 -1.79
N HIS A 475 10.13 -8.94 -1.89
CA HIS A 475 10.09 -9.84 -0.76
C HIS A 475 11.39 -10.66 -0.64
N PRO A 476 11.71 -11.21 0.54
CA PRO A 476 12.76 -12.20 0.65
C PRO A 476 12.47 -13.39 -0.27
N PRO A 477 13.46 -13.92 -0.99
CA PRO A 477 13.25 -15.10 -1.82
C PRO A 477 12.87 -16.30 -0.95
N SER A 478 12.05 -17.20 -1.49
CA SER A 478 11.82 -18.50 -0.86
C SER A 478 13.14 -19.24 -0.69
N GLY A 479 13.45 -19.66 0.53
CA GLY A 479 14.68 -20.38 0.85
C GLY A 479 14.73 -21.81 0.26
N THR A 480 13.62 -22.32 -0.26
CA THR A 480 13.49 -23.71 -0.68
C THR A 480 13.26 -23.82 -2.19
N ARG A 481 14.07 -24.63 -2.85
CA ARG A 481 13.86 -24.97 -4.26
C ARG A 481 12.57 -25.77 -4.42
N SER A 482 11.71 -25.35 -5.35
CA SER A 482 10.42 -26.00 -5.59
C SER A 482 10.04 -25.98 -7.06
N VAL A 483 9.48 -27.08 -7.55
CA VAL A 483 8.72 -27.10 -8.80
C VAL A 483 7.28 -26.81 -8.47
N THR A 484 6.75 -25.78 -9.11
CA THR A 484 5.35 -25.39 -9.01
C THR A 484 4.60 -25.84 -10.25
N THR A 485 3.47 -26.51 -10.06
CA THR A 485 2.54 -26.87 -11.14
C THR A 485 1.24 -26.08 -10.97
N VAL A 486 0.90 -25.26 -11.95
CA VAL A 486 -0.37 -24.51 -12.02
C VAL A 486 -1.32 -25.25 -12.96
N PHE A 487 -2.52 -25.55 -12.47
CA PHE A 487 -3.54 -26.30 -13.22
C PHE A 487 -4.51 -25.36 -13.93
N SER A 488 -5.00 -25.76 -15.11
CA SER A 488 -5.83 -24.92 -15.99
C SER A 488 -7.26 -24.70 -15.52
N ASN A 489 -7.69 -25.25 -14.39
CA ASN A 489 -8.92 -24.85 -13.72
C ASN A 489 -8.74 -23.66 -12.75
N SER A 490 -7.54 -23.06 -12.70
CA SER A 490 -7.34 -21.75 -12.09
C SER A 490 -8.05 -20.66 -12.87
N HIS A 491 -8.51 -19.62 -12.18
CA HIS A 491 -9.19 -18.51 -12.85
C HIS A 491 -8.99 -17.19 -12.11
N LEU A 492 -8.98 -16.11 -12.87
CA LEU A 492 -8.97 -14.73 -12.38
C LEU A 492 -10.40 -14.18 -12.38
N LEU A 493 -10.84 -13.61 -11.27
CA LEU A 493 -12.03 -12.79 -11.20
C LEU A 493 -11.66 -11.33 -11.42
N LEU A 494 -12.20 -10.73 -12.49
CA LEU A 494 -11.89 -9.37 -12.92
C LEU A 494 -13.16 -8.51 -12.89
N PRO A 495 -13.23 -7.42 -12.08
CA PRO A 495 -14.39 -6.57 -11.98
C PRO A 495 -14.47 -5.61 -13.18
N ILE A 496 -15.45 -5.82 -14.05
CA ILE A 496 -15.69 -4.99 -15.22
C ILE A 496 -16.76 -3.97 -14.87
N LEU A 497 -16.42 -2.69 -15.03
CA LEU A 497 -17.34 -1.60 -14.84
C LEU A 497 -17.86 -1.14 -16.23
N PRO A 498 -19.18 -1.06 -16.44
CA PRO A 498 -19.74 -0.42 -17.62
C PRO A 498 -19.24 1.03 -17.70
N GLU A 499 -19.17 1.58 -18.93
CA GLU A 499 -18.76 2.98 -19.10
C GLU A 499 -19.58 3.91 -18.21
N LEU A 500 -18.91 4.56 -17.29
CA LEU A 500 -19.49 5.66 -16.54
C LEU A 500 -19.33 6.96 -17.36
N PRO A 501 -20.32 7.84 -17.37
CA PRO A 501 -20.17 9.14 -18.01
C PRO A 501 -19.01 9.90 -17.35
N ALA A 502 -18.21 10.62 -18.17
CA ALA A 502 -17.19 11.50 -17.65
C ALA A 502 -17.83 12.55 -16.73
N THR A 503 -17.27 12.76 -15.55
CA THR A 503 -17.68 13.90 -14.71
C THR A 503 -17.08 15.16 -15.31
N SER A 504 -17.87 16.22 -15.41
CA SER A 504 -17.33 17.55 -15.73
C SER A 504 -16.32 17.95 -14.65
N PRO A 505 -15.21 18.58 -15.04
CA PRO A 505 -14.15 18.97 -14.11
C PRO A 505 -14.61 19.94 -13.03
#